data_23a5c1dc03dfefd85fd4e289412502c8
#
_entry.id   23a5c1dc03dfefd85fd4e289412502c8
#
_cell.length_a   1.000
_cell.length_b   1.000
_cell.length_c   1.000
_cell.angle_alpha   90.00
_cell.angle_beta   90.00
_cell.angle_gamma   90.00
#
_symmetry.space_group_name_H-M   'P 1'
#
loop_
_entity.id
_entity.type
_entity.pdbx_description
1 polymer ?
#
loop_
_entity_poly.entity_id
_entity_poly.type
_entity_poly.pdbx_seq_one_letter_code
_entity_poly.pdbx_strand_id
1 'polypeptide(L)'
;VAGILAQLEGWTETAEGWAGENGAKVYDYKLTTLPDDKAEKADAALFIRALHNLYRTEAELGTFSATIAETYRILKPGGVVGVVQHRASEDTPDEWADGNAGYLKTSFVVEAFEAAGFELEESSEVNATPADDAGPGDIVWRLPPSFGTSEEGSAERAAFAEIGESDRMTLRFRKPE
;
A
#
# COMPACT_ATOMS: atom_id res chain seq x y z
N VAL A 1 0.99 8.71 -18.19
CA VAL A 1 1.64 9.76 -17.40
C VAL A 1 0.79 11.03 -17.39
N ALA A 2 0.32 11.53 -18.55
CA ALA A 2 -0.49 12.78 -18.64
C ALA A 2 -1.81 12.71 -17.84
N GLY A 3 -2.51 11.55 -17.85
CA GLY A 3 -3.76 11.36 -17.10
C GLY A 3 -3.57 11.40 -15.57
N ILE A 4 -2.46 10.87 -15.07
CA ILE A 4 -2.13 10.90 -13.64
C ILE A 4 -1.79 12.34 -13.21
N LEU A 5 -1.04 13.08 -14.01
CA LEU A 5 -0.71 14.49 -13.72
C LEU A 5 -1.94 15.37 -13.69
N ALA A 6 -2.90 15.18 -14.62
CA ALA A 6 -4.17 15.91 -14.63
C ALA A 6 -5.04 15.58 -13.40
N GLN A 7 -5.01 14.35 -12.89
CA GLN A 7 -5.68 14.01 -11.64
C GLN A 7 -5.04 14.69 -10.43
N LEU A 8 -3.71 14.87 -10.43
CA LEU A 8 -3.00 15.53 -9.34
C LEU A 8 -3.25 17.07 -9.31
N GLU A 9 -3.50 17.70 -10.47
CA GLU A 9 -3.80 19.15 -10.56
C GLU A 9 -5.13 19.53 -9.90
N GLY A 10 -6.14 18.63 -9.91
CA GLY A 10 -7.44 18.84 -9.25
C GLY A 10 -7.53 18.26 -7.83
N TRP A 11 -6.46 17.70 -7.31
CA TRP A 11 -6.49 16.95 -6.05
C TRP A 11 -6.75 17.84 -4.84
N THR A 12 -6.17 19.04 -4.80
CA THR A 12 -6.36 20.00 -3.70
C THR A 12 -7.84 20.41 -3.57
N GLU A 13 -8.50 20.75 -4.67
CA GLU A 13 -9.92 21.10 -4.68
C GLU A 13 -10.79 19.89 -4.27
N THR A 14 -10.44 18.70 -4.73
CA THR A 14 -11.11 17.45 -4.34
C THR A 14 -10.96 17.18 -2.84
N ALA A 15 -9.75 17.33 -2.30
CA ALA A 15 -9.46 17.13 -0.89
C ALA A 15 -10.19 18.13 0.01
N GLU A 16 -10.26 19.39 -0.38
CA GLU A 16 -11.05 20.42 0.31
C GLU A 16 -12.55 20.06 0.34
N GLY A 17 -13.07 19.47 -0.73
CA GLY A 17 -14.46 19.00 -0.80
C GLY A 17 -14.79 17.84 0.14
N TRP A 18 -13.78 17.12 0.64
CA TRP A 18 -13.93 16.03 1.61
C TRP A 18 -13.97 16.53 3.06
N ALA A 19 -13.70 17.79 3.32
CA ALA A 19 -13.89 18.37 4.64
C ALA A 19 -15.38 18.23 5.04
N GLY A 20 -15.68 17.28 5.94
CA GLY A 20 -17.05 17.00 6.34
C GLY A 20 -17.67 18.11 7.18
N GLU A 21 -18.97 17.98 7.47
CA GLU A 21 -19.75 18.93 8.31
C GLU A 21 -19.10 19.15 9.70
N ASN A 22 -18.29 18.20 10.18
CA ASN A 22 -17.57 18.30 11.45
C ASN A 22 -16.28 19.14 11.39
N GLY A 23 -15.97 19.74 10.25
CA GLY A 23 -14.86 20.67 10.09
C GLY A 23 -13.46 20.00 10.11
N ALA A 24 -13.37 18.67 9.96
CA ALA A 24 -12.08 18.00 9.79
C ALA A 24 -11.43 18.50 8.49
N LYS A 25 -10.28 19.12 8.60
CA LYS A 25 -9.53 19.59 7.45
C LYS A 25 -8.85 18.42 6.75
N VAL A 26 -8.99 18.36 5.44
CA VAL A 26 -8.26 17.44 4.58
C VAL A 26 -7.15 18.23 3.90
N TYR A 27 -5.93 17.69 3.92
CA TYR A 27 -4.76 18.30 3.30
C TYR A 27 -4.17 17.32 2.31
N ASP A 28 -3.73 17.84 1.18
CA ASP A 28 -2.96 17.10 0.19
C ASP A 28 -1.48 17.49 0.25
N TYR A 29 -0.62 16.49 0.28
CA TYR A 29 0.82 16.68 0.25
C TYR A 29 1.46 15.63 -0.65
N LYS A 30 2.54 16.02 -1.32
CA LYS A 30 3.43 15.03 -1.94
C LYS A 30 4.23 14.35 -0.83
N LEU A 31 4.38 13.02 -0.91
CA LEU A 31 4.98 12.18 0.14
C LEU A 31 6.35 12.64 0.66
N THR A 32 7.14 13.31 -0.18
CA THR A 32 8.48 13.76 0.18
C THR A 32 8.57 15.26 0.45
N THR A 33 7.45 15.95 0.56
CA THR A 33 7.41 17.42 0.71
C THR A 33 6.48 17.89 1.82
N LEU A 34 6.24 17.06 2.84
CA LEU A 34 5.48 17.50 3.99
C LEU A 34 6.26 18.58 4.75
N PRO A 35 5.60 19.68 5.14
CA PRO A 35 6.24 20.75 5.92
C PRO A 35 6.84 20.24 7.23
N ASP A 36 7.90 20.88 7.72
CA ASP A 36 8.59 20.50 8.96
C ASP A 36 7.68 20.58 10.18
N ASP A 37 6.70 21.49 10.19
CA ASP A 37 5.72 21.63 11.26
C ASP A 37 4.76 20.44 11.37
N LYS A 38 4.81 19.48 10.44
CA LYS A 38 4.05 18.22 10.49
C LYS A 38 4.77 17.11 11.24
N ALA A 39 6.00 17.30 11.67
CA ALA A 39 6.70 16.33 12.52
C ALA A 39 5.91 16.06 13.79
N GLU A 40 5.72 14.78 14.12
CA GLU A 40 5.03 14.32 15.34
C GLU A 40 3.61 14.90 15.52
N LYS A 41 2.86 15.01 14.43
CA LYS A 41 1.47 15.51 14.46
C LYS A 41 0.42 14.43 14.16
N ALA A 42 0.78 13.38 13.45
CA ALA A 42 -0.16 12.33 13.10
C ALA A 42 -0.27 11.28 14.22
N ASP A 43 -1.46 10.78 14.46
CA ASP A 43 -1.74 9.68 15.38
C ASP A 43 -1.65 8.33 14.66
N ALA A 44 -1.97 8.31 13.36
CA ALA A 44 -1.93 7.10 12.54
C ALA A 44 -1.58 7.41 11.08
N ALA A 45 -1.00 6.41 10.40
CA ALA A 45 -0.82 6.37 8.96
C ALA A 45 -1.38 5.05 8.40
N LEU A 46 -1.97 5.10 7.20
CA LEU A 46 -2.57 3.92 6.57
C LEU A 46 -2.01 3.71 5.15
N PHE A 47 -1.56 2.49 4.88
CA PHE A 47 -1.13 2.04 3.56
C PHE A 47 -2.06 0.93 3.08
N ILE A 48 -3.09 1.29 2.32
CA ILE A 48 -4.08 0.36 1.83
C ILE A 48 -3.83 0.08 0.35
N ARG A 49 -3.24 -1.07 0.04
CA ARG A 49 -2.88 -1.51 -1.32
C ARG A 49 -2.01 -0.48 -2.07
N ALA A 50 -1.10 0.16 -1.36
CA ALA A 50 -0.29 1.26 -1.88
C ALA A 50 1.21 0.94 -1.94
N LEU A 51 1.72 0.06 -1.06
CA LEU A 51 3.16 -0.16 -0.89
C LEU A 51 3.82 -0.70 -2.16
N HIS A 52 3.18 -1.60 -2.90
CA HIS A 52 3.72 -2.12 -4.16
C HIS A 52 3.94 -1.02 -5.20
N ASN A 53 3.07 0.00 -5.23
CA ASN A 53 3.24 1.12 -6.16
C ASN A 53 4.44 2.02 -5.80
N LEU A 54 4.72 2.15 -4.51
CA LEU A 54 5.90 2.88 -4.02
C LEU A 54 7.18 2.08 -4.30
N TYR A 55 7.14 0.75 -4.08
CA TYR A 55 8.31 -0.09 -4.26
C TYR A 55 8.72 -0.25 -5.73
N ARG A 56 7.77 -0.29 -6.66
CA ARG A 56 8.05 -0.32 -8.12
C ARG A 56 8.97 0.81 -8.60
N THR A 57 8.99 1.93 -7.91
CA THR A 57 9.79 3.10 -8.26
C THR A 57 10.95 3.33 -7.30
N GLU A 58 11.18 2.40 -6.37
CA GLU A 58 12.24 2.52 -5.37
C GLU A 58 13.63 2.61 -5.98
N ALA A 59 13.96 1.75 -6.94
CA ALA A 59 15.28 1.72 -7.55
C ALA A 59 15.67 3.04 -8.27
N GLU A 60 14.66 3.76 -8.78
CA GLU A 60 14.89 5.01 -9.53
C GLU A 60 14.73 6.25 -8.66
N LEU A 61 13.79 6.23 -7.72
CA LEU A 61 13.32 7.43 -7.02
C LEU A 61 13.41 7.34 -5.49
N GLY A 62 13.69 6.16 -4.93
CA GLY A 62 13.72 5.95 -3.47
C GLY A 62 12.36 6.20 -2.80
N THR A 63 11.27 5.98 -3.52
CA THR A 63 9.92 6.38 -3.06
C THR A 63 9.41 5.58 -1.88
N PHE A 64 9.70 4.30 -1.82
CA PHE A 64 9.24 3.41 -0.76
C PHE A 64 9.94 3.74 0.56
N SER A 65 11.27 3.74 0.56
CA SER A 65 12.08 4.05 1.75
C SER A 65 11.85 5.47 2.25
N ALA A 66 11.80 6.46 1.34
CA ALA A 66 11.52 7.84 1.70
C ALA A 66 10.11 8.00 2.31
N THR A 67 9.10 7.28 1.78
CA THR A 67 7.75 7.33 2.34
C THR A 67 7.67 6.75 3.75
N ILE A 68 8.34 5.61 4.00
CA ILE A 68 8.38 5.01 5.34
C ILE A 68 9.10 5.93 6.32
N ALA A 69 10.25 6.49 5.94
CA ALA A 69 10.99 7.44 6.78
C ALA A 69 10.17 8.71 7.09
N GLU A 70 9.47 9.26 6.10
CA GLU A 70 8.60 10.41 6.28
C GLU A 70 7.39 10.07 7.18
N THR A 71 6.84 8.87 7.05
CA THR A 71 5.78 8.37 7.93
C THR A 71 6.27 8.30 9.38
N TYR A 72 7.50 7.82 9.60
CA TYR A 72 8.10 7.81 10.94
C TYR A 72 8.25 9.22 11.51
N ARG A 73 8.70 10.18 10.68
CA ARG A 73 8.88 11.57 11.09
C ARG A 73 7.58 12.25 11.53
N ILE A 74 6.49 12.03 10.79
CA ILE A 74 5.22 12.73 11.06
C ILE A 74 4.40 12.10 12.17
N LEU A 75 4.58 10.82 12.46
CA LEU A 75 3.88 10.15 13.55
C LEU A 75 4.40 10.62 14.91
N LYS A 76 3.47 10.79 15.84
CA LYS A 76 3.79 10.98 17.27
C LYS A 76 4.49 9.72 17.81
N PRO A 77 5.32 9.84 18.88
CA PRO A 77 5.65 8.69 19.71
C PRO A 77 4.38 7.92 20.10
N GLY A 78 4.42 6.60 20.05
CA GLY A 78 3.24 5.75 20.25
C GLY A 78 2.24 5.71 19.08
N GLY A 79 2.44 6.49 18.01
CA GLY A 79 1.60 6.49 16.81
C GLY A 79 1.67 5.18 16.04
N VAL A 80 0.65 4.87 15.26
CA VAL A 80 0.50 3.57 14.60
C VAL A 80 0.52 3.65 13.08
N VAL A 81 0.98 2.58 12.43
CA VAL A 81 0.85 2.38 10.99
C VAL A 81 -0.01 1.13 10.74
N GLY A 82 -1.06 1.28 9.93
CA GLY A 82 -1.83 0.17 9.41
C GLY A 82 -1.45 -0.14 7.96
N VAL A 83 -1.14 -1.39 7.68
CA VAL A 83 -0.82 -1.87 6.33
C VAL A 83 -1.81 -2.94 5.91
N VAL A 84 -2.40 -2.78 4.72
CA VAL A 84 -3.09 -3.84 3.98
C VAL A 84 -2.47 -3.88 2.59
N GLN A 85 -1.80 -4.99 2.25
CA GLN A 85 -1.04 -5.11 1.00
C GLN A 85 -1.19 -6.51 0.42
N HIS A 86 -1.29 -6.63 -0.91
CA HIS A 86 -1.31 -7.89 -1.63
C HIS A 86 -0.06 -8.69 -1.27
N ARG A 87 -0.25 -9.93 -0.81
CA ARG A 87 0.76 -10.78 -0.20
C ARG A 87 1.25 -11.84 -1.18
N ALA A 88 2.55 -11.85 -1.43
CA ALA A 88 3.24 -12.97 -2.05
C ALA A 88 3.54 -14.05 -1.01
N SER A 89 3.53 -15.32 -1.42
CA SER A 89 4.11 -16.40 -0.60
C SER A 89 5.60 -16.14 -0.34
N GLU A 90 6.08 -16.50 0.85
CA GLU A 90 7.50 -16.35 1.20
C GLU A 90 8.42 -17.21 0.31
N ASP A 91 7.89 -18.29 -0.28
CA ASP A 91 8.63 -19.18 -1.18
C ASP A 91 8.74 -18.66 -2.62
N THR A 92 8.02 -17.59 -2.99
CA THR A 92 8.13 -16.99 -4.32
C THR A 92 9.49 -16.29 -4.52
N PRO A 93 10.02 -16.26 -5.77
CA PRO A 93 11.24 -15.49 -6.06
C PRO A 93 11.08 -14.01 -5.75
N ASP A 94 12.12 -13.38 -5.16
CA ASP A 94 12.10 -11.96 -4.83
C ASP A 94 11.95 -11.07 -6.07
N GLU A 95 12.50 -11.53 -7.20
CA GLU A 95 12.40 -10.80 -8.48
C GLU A 95 10.97 -10.69 -9.01
N TRP A 96 10.06 -11.58 -8.57
CA TRP A 96 8.66 -11.48 -8.90
C TRP A 96 7.88 -10.69 -7.86
N ALA A 97 8.23 -10.85 -6.57
CA ALA A 97 7.59 -10.16 -5.45
C ALA A 97 8.11 -8.72 -5.25
N ASP A 98 8.48 -8.06 -6.34
CA ASP A 98 9.09 -6.72 -6.38
C ASP A 98 8.07 -5.57 -6.50
N GLY A 99 6.78 -5.87 -6.40
CA GLY A 99 5.68 -4.93 -6.53
C GLY A 99 5.18 -4.72 -7.97
N ASN A 100 5.93 -5.13 -9.01
CA ASN A 100 5.48 -4.98 -10.39
C ASN A 100 4.24 -5.82 -10.70
N ALA A 101 4.17 -7.01 -10.13
CA ALA A 101 2.99 -7.87 -10.16
C ALA A 101 1.88 -7.44 -9.17
N GLY A 102 2.12 -6.42 -8.34
CA GLY A 102 1.23 -5.94 -7.28
C GLY A 102 1.49 -6.57 -5.91
N TYR A 103 2.28 -7.63 -5.83
CA TYR A 103 2.52 -8.41 -4.62
C TYR A 103 3.85 -8.06 -3.96
N LEU A 104 3.88 -8.14 -2.62
CA LEU A 104 5.08 -8.04 -1.78
C LEU A 104 5.06 -9.16 -0.73
N LYS A 105 6.22 -9.63 -0.31
CA LYS A 105 6.33 -10.59 0.81
C LYS A 105 6.05 -9.89 2.13
N THR A 106 5.44 -10.62 3.08
CA THR A 106 5.21 -10.09 4.43
C THR A 106 6.52 -9.81 5.14
N SER A 107 7.48 -10.73 5.06
CA SER A 107 8.82 -10.57 5.65
C SER A 107 9.52 -9.31 5.17
N PHE A 108 9.49 -9.05 3.85
CA PHE A 108 10.06 -7.83 3.26
C PHE A 108 9.43 -6.54 3.81
N VAL A 109 8.09 -6.50 3.91
CA VAL A 109 7.40 -5.31 4.43
C VAL A 109 7.72 -5.10 5.90
N VAL A 110 7.73 -6.17 6.71
CA VAL A 110 8.09 -6.10 8.13
C VAL A 110 9.51 -5.56 8.30
N GLU A 111 10.49 -6.15 7.60
CA GLU A 111 11.89 -5.72 7.66
C GLU A 111 12.07 -4.25 7.29
N ALA A 112 11.36 -3.77 6.25
CA ALA A 112 11.46 -2.38 5.82
C ALA A 112 10.93 -1.39 6.87
N PHE A 113 9.81 -1.71 7.55
CA PHE A 113 9.29 -0.86 8.60
C PHE A 113 10.14 -0.92 9.87
N GLU A 114 10.65 -2.10 10.24
CA GLU A 114 11.55 -2.26 11.39
C GLU A 114 12.88 -1.54 11.16
N ALA A 115 13.45 -1.59 9.96
CA ALA A 115 14.65 -0.83 9.59
C ALA A 115 14.46 0.69 9.71
N ALA A 116 13.24 1.19 9.56
CA ALA A 116 12.89 2.60 9.78
C ALA A 116 12.62 2.95 11.25
N GLY A 117 12.67 1.98 12.17
CA GLY A 117 12.50 2.18 13.61
C GLY A 117 11.12 1.87 14.15
N PHE A 118 10.21 1.34 13.34
CA PHE A 118 8.91 0.86 13.82
C PHE A 118 9.04 -0.53 14.47
N GLU A 119 8.07 -0.87 15.32
CA GLU A 119 7.92 -2.20 15.89
C GLU A 119 6.65 -2.85 15.34
N LEU A 120 6.75 -4.10 14.84
CA LEU A 120 5.56 -4.88 14.48
C LEU A 120 4.77 -5.21 15.75
N GLU A 121 3.56 -4.69 15.87
CA GLU A 121 2.70 -4.88 17.05
C GLU A 121 1.69 -6.01 16.84
N GLU A 122 1.14 -6.14 15.63
CA GLU A 122 0.11 -7.13 15.34
C GLU A 122 0.09 -7.51 13.86
N SER A 123 -0.23 -8.78 13.60
CA SER A 123 -0.56 -9.32 12.28
C SER A 123 -1.92 -9.98 12.31
N SER A 124 -2.73 -9.82 11.27
CA SER A 124 -4.07 -10.37 11.18
C SER A 124 -4.32 -11.03 9.83
N GLU A 125 -5.01 -12.15 9.84
CA GLU A 125 -5.44 -12.88 8.64
C GLU A 125 -6.86 -12.49 8.17
N VAL A 126 -7.40 -11.36 8.65
CA VAL A 126 -8.77 -10.90 8.30
C VAL A 126 -8.97 -10.67 6.79
N ASN A 127 -7.89 -10.37 6.07
CA ASN A 127 -7.88 -10.17 4.62
C ASN A 127 -7.16 -11.30 3.87
N ALA A 128 -6.95 -12.46 4.52
CA ALA A 128 -6.35 -13.60 3.85
C ALA A 128 -7.33 -14.24 2.85
N THR A 129 -6.82 -14.56 1.69
CA THR A 129 -7.53 -15.27 0.62
C THR A 129 -6.62 -16.38 0.07
N PRO A 130 -6.54 -17.54 0.76
CA PRO A 130 -5.63 -18.62 0.36
C PRO A 130 -5.89 -19.17 -1.04
N ALA A 131 -7.06 -18.88 -1.64
CA ALA A 131 -7.37 -19.22 -3.03
C ALA A 131 -6.56 -18.39 -4.04
N ASP A 132 -6.00 -17.25 -3.64
CA ASP A 132 -5.07 -16.47 -4.46
C ASP A 132 -3.65 -17.01 -4.32
N ASP A 133 -3.40 -18.18 -4.87
CA ASP A 133 -2.08 -18.83 -4.94
C ASP A 133 -1.29 -18.26 -6.13
N ALA A 134 -0.93 -16.96 -6.02
CA ALA A 134 -0.24 -16.22 -7.06
C ALA A 134 1.26 -16.53 -7.12
N GLY A 135 1.79 -16.64 -8.34
CA GLY A 135 3.20 -16.92 -8.60
C GLY A 135 3.72 -16.27 -9.88
N PRO A 136 4.97 -16.60 -10.27
CA PRO A 136 5.58 -16.06 -11.48
C PRO A 136 4.68 -16.22 -12.73
N GLY A 137 4.39 -15.10 -13.38
CA GLY A 137 3.46 -15.02 -14.50
C GLY A 137 2.11 -14.42 -14.16
N ASP A 138 1.71 -14.41 -12.89
CA ASP A 138 0.50 -13.75 -12.42
C ASP A 138 0.72 -12.27 -12.10
N ILE A 139 -0.37 -11.50 -12.22
CA ILE A 139 -0.45 -10.14 -11.68
C ILE A 139 -1.74 -9.98 -10.87
N VAL A 140 -1.71 -9.13 -9.85
CA VAL A 140 -2.89 -8.94 -8.99
C VAL A 140 -4.12 -8.44 -9.76
N TRP A 141 -3.90 -7.66 -10.80
CA TRP A 141 -4.99 -7.09 -11.62
C TRP A 141 -5.72 -8.12 -12.50
N ARG A 142 -5.31 -9.41 -12.48
CA ARG A 142 -6.11 -10.51 -13.06
C ARG A 142 -7.41 -10.73 -12.29
N LEU A 143 -7.41 -10.40 -11.00
CA LEU A 143 -8.53 -10.60 -10.08
C LEU A 143 -9.55 -9.45 -10.11
N PRO A 144 -10.76 -9.65 -9.52
CA PRO A 144 -11.73 -8.57 -9.36
C PRO A 144 -11.17 -7.38 -8.56
N PRO A 145 -11.64 -6.18 -8.82
CA PRO A 145 -12.63 -5.79 -9.84
C PRO A 145 -12.01 -5.54 -11.21
N SER A 146 -10.68 -5.66 -11.34
CA SER A 146 -9.93 -5.25 -12.56
C SER A 146 -10.14 -6.19 -13.72
N PHE A 147 -9.96 -7.50 -13.50
CA PHE A 147 -9.99 -8.54 -14.56
C PHE A 147 -9.13 -8.17 -15.80
N GLY A 148 -8.00 -7.48 -15.56
CA GLY A 148 -7.22 -6.82 -16.60
C GLY A 148 -6.50 -7.75 -17.58
N THR A 149 -6.46 -9.07 -17.31
CA THR A 149 -5.80 -10.06 -18.16
C THR A 149 -6.77 -11.01 -18.86
N SER A 150 -8.08 -10.90 -18.62
CA SER A 150 -9.08 -11.83 -19.13
C SER A 150 -10.21 -11.13 -19.88
N GLU A 151 -10.71 -11.79 -20.94
CA GLU A 151 -11.83 -11.30 -21.73
C GLU A 151 -13.17 -11.51 -20.99
N GLU A 152 -14.10 -10.60 -21.21
CA GLU A 152 -15.45 -10.73 -20.68
C GLU A 152 -16.14 -12.00 -21.18
N GLY A 153 -16.76 -12.76 -20.25
CA GLY A 153 -17.41 -14.03 -20.55
C GLY A 153 -16.47 -15.22 -20.74
N SER A 154 -15.15 -15.05 -20.62
CA SER A 154 -14.20 -16.16 -20.73
C SER A 154 -14.24 -17.07 -19.49
N ALA A 155 -13.85 -18.35 -19.67
CA ALA A 155 -13.70 -19.30 -18.57
C ALA A 155 -12.60 -18.86 -17.57
N GLU A 156 -11.54 -18.21 -18.08
CA GLU A 156 -10.47 -17.65 -17.28
C GLU A 156 -10.99 -16.56 -16.33
N ARG A 157 -11.80 -15.62 -16.85
CA ARG A 157 -12.42 -14.57 -16.01
C ARG A 157 -13.36 -15.16 -14.96
N ALA A 158 -14.09 -16.22 -15.30
CA ALA A 158 -14.93 -16.93 -14.34
C ALA A 158 -14.10 -17.56 -13.21
N ALA A 159 -12.96 -18.18 -13.54
CA ALA A 159 -12.04 -18.74 -12.56
C ALA A 159 -11.44 -17.63 -11.65
N PHE A 160 -11.06 -16.51 -12.20
CA PHE A 160 -10.58 -15.36 -11.38
C PHE A 160 -11.69 -14.79 -10.47
N ALA A 161 -12.93 -14.78 -10.93
CA ALA A 161 -14.07 -14.36 -10.11
C ALA A 161 -14.33 -15.31 -8.93
N GLU A 162 -14.06 -16.63 -9.10
CA GLU A 162 -14.17 -17.61 -8.03
C GLU A 162 -13.07 -17.45 -6.95
N ILE A 163 -11.86 -17.03 -7.32
CA ILE A 163 -10.81 -16.67 -6.37
C ILE A 163 -11.27 -15.49 -5.53
N GLY A 164 -11.91 -14.49 -6.15
CA GLY A 164 -12.35 -13.28 -5.49
C GLY A 164 -11.21 -12.26 -5.33
N GLU A 165 -11.13 -11.62 -4.16
CA GLU A 165 -10.07 -10.67 -3.90
C GLU A 165 -8.72 -11.35 -3.65
N SER A 166 -7.63 -10.62 -3.88
CA SER A 166 -6.26 -11.10 -3.62
C SER A 166 -6.03 -11.46 -2.16
N ASP A 167 -5.08 -12.36 -1.93
CA ASP A 167 -4.54 -12.57 -0.60
C ASP A 167 -3.79 -11.33 -0.11
N ARG A 168 -4.04 -10.91 1.13
CA ARG A 168 -3.48 -9.68 1.68
C ARG A 168 -2.99 -9.84 3.11
N MET A 169 -1.73 -9.45 3.34
CA MET A 169 -1.26 -9.20 4.69
C MET A 169 -2.00 -8.02 5.31
N THR A 170 -2.24 -8.08 6.60
CA THR A 170 -2.79 -6.98 7.41
C THR A 170 -1.90 -6.83 8.63
N LEU A 171 -1.17 -5.72 8.71
CA LEU A 171 -0.14 -5.49 9.74
C LEU A 171 -0.40 -4.19 10.46
N ARG A 172 -0.06 -4.15 11.74
CA ARG A 172 -0.01 -2.94 12.54
C ARG A 172 1.39 -2.77 13.12
N PHE A 173 1.99 -1.62 12.83
CA PHE A 173 3.26 -1.21 13.41
C PHE A 173 3.05 -0.07 14.38
N ARG A 174 3.97 0.08 15.33
CA ARG A 174 4.00 1.17 16.28
C ARG A 174 5.33 1.92 16.19
N LYS A 175 5.27 3.26 16.21
CA LYS A 175 6.44 4.08 16.51
C LYS A 175 6.68 4.01 18.02
N PRO A 176 7.87 3.61 18.50
CA PRO A 176 8.20 3.60 19.93
C PRO A 176 7.97 4.95 20.61
N GLU A 177 7.80 4.92 21.96
CA GLU A 177 7.63 6.11 22.80
C GLU A 177 8.89 7.00 22.79
#